data_6eb5d66ac073e6f193a89e9233cd5dbd
#
_entry.id   6eb5d66ac073e6f193a89e9233cd5dbd
#
_cell.length_a   1.000
_cell.length_b   1.000
_cell.length_c   1.000
_cell.angle_alpha   90.00
_cell.angle_beta   90.00
_cell.angle_gamma   90.00
#
_symmetry.space_group_name_H-M   'P 1'
#
loop_
_entity.id
_entity.type
_entity.pdbx_description
1 polymer ?
#
loop_
_entity_poly.entity_id
_entity_poly.type
_entity_poly.pdbx_seq_one_letter_code
_entity_poly.pdbx_strand_id
1 'polypeptide(L)'
;LFASILAIMIFPVQNFLEKRWRCHRLFASLCSITIIFCVTALIGSIIYFRLNALINNSDIYIAKLTTLYYNFIEFTYDFFGISRRSSLFTKDLRIESLLKGRFDKIGEFIYQSGSLFSYFVLVPIYLFFFLYYRRFFKVFYYKLFRNKPKAFLNRMIRKVYRIQQNYLLGLIKVIIIVGCLNSIGLLLLGIGNPFFFGFFAAFLLLIPYIGIIIGSLIPAIIALATKDSAWYAFGVIAIFGFIQFLEGNFITPKITGSKVSINAFIAILSFIVFSMLWGIAGMIVALPITATLKIIFDNTPEYQAYGFLMGEPIDKHLHSSVRNRLKAWRKIRKMKPL
;
A
#
# COMPACT_ATOMS: atom_id res chain seq x y z
N LEU A 1 13.30 12.08 3.70
CA LEU A 1 11.85 12.14 3.48
C LEU A 1 11.13 10.95 4.13
N PHE A 2 11.46 9.69 3.81
CA PHE A 2 10.81 8.50 4.39
C PHE A 2 10.82 8.54 5.93
N ALA A 3 11.97 8.75 6.57
CA ALA A 3 12.09 8.86 8.02
C ALA A 3 11.29 10.03 8.61
N SER A 4 11.15 11.16 7.90
CA SER A 4 10.35 12.29 8.39
C SER A 4 8.85 11.98 8.43
N ILE A 5 8.34 11.25 7.45
CA ILE A 5 6.96 10.79 7.41
C ILE A 5 6.72 9.77 8.52
N LEU A 6 7.61 8.78 8.64
CA LEU A 6 7.56 7.81 9.74
C LEU A 6 7.62 8.51 11.10
N ALA A 7 8.42 9.57 11.27
CA ALA A 7 8.48 10.32 12.51
C ALA A 7 7.11 10.97 12.87
N ILE A 8 6.40 11.50 11.87
CA ILE A 8 5.04 12.03 12.07
C ILE A 8 4.07 10.90 12.45
N MET A 9 4.20 9.75 11.79
CA MET A 9 3.35 8.58 12.02
C MET A 9 3.55 7.98 13.42
N ILE A 10 4.79 7.95 13.90
CA ILE A 10 5.19 7.38 15.20
C ILE A 10 4.96 8.34 16.37
N PHE A 11 4.86 9.63 16.09
CA PHE A 11 4.72 10.65 17.11
C PHE A 11 3.62 10.41 18.16
N PRO A 12 2.43 9.81 17.87
CA PRO A 12 1.47 9.48 18.93
C PRO A 12 2.03 8.53 19.97
N VAL A 13 2.80 7.52 19.55
CA VAL A 13 3.44 6.55 20.46
C VAL A 13 4.42 7.28 21.37
N GLN A 14 5.29 8.12 20.79
CA GLN A 14 6.23 8.93 21.56
C GLN A 14 5.50 9.88 22.53
N ASN A 15 4.46 10.57 22.06
CA ASN A 15 3.69 11.51 22.90
C ASN A 15 2.95 10.78 24.03
N PHE A 16 2.49 9.56 23.79
CA PHE A 16 1.92 8.71 24.83
C PHE A 16 2.95 8.36 25.91
N LEU A 17 4.16 7.94 25.51
CA LEU A 17 5.26 7.64 26.44
C LEU A 17 5.69 8.88 27.24
N GLU A 18 5.84 10.03 26.59
CA GLU A 18 6.21 11.29 27.25
C GLU A 18 5.15 11.74 28.27
N LYS A 19 3.86 11.66 27.91
CA LYS A 19 2.78 12.17 28.77
C LYS A 19 2.30 11.19 29.83
N ARG A 20 2.15 9.92 29.47
CA ARG A 20 1.58 8.89 30.35
C ARG A 20 2.61 8.36 31.34
N TRP A 21 3.83 8.14 30.85
CA TRP A 21 4.93 7.57 31.64
C TRP A 21 5.92 8.62 32.12
N ARG A 22 5.71 9.91 31.78
CA ARG A 22 6.59 11.04 32.13
C ARG A 22 8.06 10.82 31.76
N CYS A 23 8.31 10.00 30.76
CA CYS A 23 9.66 9.69 30.29
C CYS A 23 10.35 10.92 29.74
N HIS A 24 11.65 11.03 29.99
CA HIS A 24 12.48 12.03 29.32
C HIS A 24 12.41 11.82 27.79
N ARG A 25 12.43 12.91 27.05
CA ARG A 25 12.23 12.93 25.60
C ARG A 25 13.16 11.99 24.83
N LEU A 26 14.43 11.87 25.27
CA LEU A 26 15.41 10.97 24.70
C LEU A 26 14.94 9.51 24.82
N PHE A 27 14.57 9.08 26.02
CA PHE A 27 14.09 7.72 26.26
C PHE A 27 12.79 7.42 25.50
N ALA A 28 11.83 8.38 25.47
CA ALA A 28 10.60 8.20 24.72
C ALA A 28 10.85 8.03 23.20
N SER A 29 11.82 8.75 22.64
CA SER A 29 12.21 8.61 21.24
C SER A 29 12.84 7.25 20.98
N LEU A 30 13.80 6.82 21.79
CA LEU A 30 14.45 5.53 21.66
C LEU A 30 13.44 4.38 21.82
N CYS A 31 12.62 4.39 22.86
CA CYS A 31 11.58 3.36 23.07
C CYS A 31 10.61 3.27 21.88
N SER A 32 10.15 4.42 21.36
CA SER A 32 9.23 4.43 20.22
C SER A 32 9.85 3.80 18.98
N ILE A 33 11.13 4.07 18.73
CA ILE A 33 11.87 3.51 17.59
C ILE A 33 12.08 2.01 17.80
N THR A 34 12.53 1.61 19.01
CA THR A 34 12.74 0.20 19.35
C THR A 34 11.44 -0.61 19.20
N ILE A 35 10.31 -0.10 19.69
CA ILE A 35 9.00 -0.77 19.55
C ILE A 35 8.68 -1.03 18.06
N ILE A 36 8.81 -0.01 17.23
CA ILE A 36 8.50 -0.17 15.80
C ILE A 36 9.48 -1.10 15.12
N PHE A 37 10.77 -0.96 15.45
CA PHE A 37 11.79 -1.84 14.90
C PHE A 37 11.55 -3.31 15.29
N CYS A 38 11.20 -3.56 16.56
CA CYS A 38 10.85 -4.90 17.00
C CYS A 38 9.58 -5.44 16.31
N VAL A 39 8.54 -4.61 16.13
CA VAL A 39 7.32 -5.01 15.42
C VAL A 39 7.61 -5.32 13.95
N THR A 40 8.38 -4.47 13.26
CA THR A 40 8.74 -4.72 11.84
C THR A 40 9.64 -5.92 11.69
N ALA A 41 10.59 -6.13 12.60
CA ALA A 41 11.47 -7.30 12.62
C ALA A 41 10.68 -8.60 12.89
N LEU A 42 9.70 -8.55 13.81
CA LEU A 42 8.82 -9.68 14.10
C LEU A 42 7.99 -10.06 12.88
N ILE A 43 7.34 -9.09 12.24
CA ILE A 43 6.55 -9.32 11.02
C ILE A 43 7.45 -9.86 9.91
N GLY A 44 8.62 -9.25 9.70
CA GLY A 44 9.58 -9.70 8.70
C GLY A 44 10.09 -11.12 8.94
N SER A 45 10.37 -11.49 10.18
CA SER A 45 10.80 -12.85 10.52
C SER A 45 9.68 -13.88 10.30
N ILE A 46 8.43 -13.57 10.66
CA ILE A 46 7.28 -14.46 10.38
C ILE A 46 7.16 -14.69 8.87
N ILE A 47 7.22 -13.60 8.07
CA ILE A 47 7.15 -13.70 6.61
C ILE A 47 8.32 -14.54 6.08
N TYR A 48 9.55 -14.28 6.52
CA TYR A 48 10.75 -15.01 6.11
C TYR A 48 10.63 -16.51 6.39
N PHE A 49 10.31 -16.90 7.64
CA PHE A 49 10.21 -18.32 8.01
C PHE A 49 9.11 -19.04 7.23
N ARG A 50 7.98 -18.39 6.97
CA ARG A 50 6.87 -18.98 6.22
C ARG A 50 7.16 -19.09 4.74
N LEU A 51 7.77 -18.08 4.13
CA LEU A 51 8.19 -18.14 2.73
C LEU A 51 9.29 -19.18 2.53
N ASN A 52 10.27 -19.26 3.44
CA ASN A 52 11.32 -20.27 3.37
C ASN A 52 10.74 -21.70 3.49
N ALA A 53 9.76 -21.91 4.39
CA ALA A 53 9.07 -23.20 4.47
C ALA A 53 8.31 -23.56 3.17
N LEU A 54 7.75 -22.58 2.45
CA LEU A 54 7.11 -22.79 1.15
C LEU A 54 8.14 -23.15 0.06
N ILE A 55 9.28 -22.47 0.06
CA ILE A 55 10.38 -22.74 -0.90
C ILE A 55 10.95 -24.14 -0.66
N ASN A 56 11.19 -24.54 0.59
CA ASN A 56 11.70 -25.86 0.92
C ASN A 56 10.74 -27.00 0.54
N ASN A 57 9.44 -26.72 0.49
CA ASN A 57 8.43 -27.69 0.03
C ASN A 57 8.04 -27.50 -1.44
N SER A 58 8.77 -26.69 -2.20
CA SER A 58 8.43 -26.32 -3.59
C SER A 58 8.38 -27.55 -4.52
N ASP A 59 9.23 -28.55 -4.31
CA ASP A 59 9.26 -29.75 -5.14
C ASP A 59 7.91 -30.49 -5.13
N ILE A 60 7.22 -30.57 -3.99
CA ILE A 60 5.88 -31.18 -3.86
C ILE A 60 4.85 -30.35 -4.66
N TYR A 61 4.90 -29.02 -4.55
CA TYR A 61 3.98 -28.16 -5.27
C TYR A 61 4.24 -28.20 -6.78
N ILE A 62 5.50 -28.19 -7.19
CA ILE A 62 5.92 -28.28 -8.59
C ILE A 62 5.45 -29.59 -9.20
N ALA A 63 5.70 -30.74 -8.55
CA ALA A 63 5.28 -32.05 -9.04
C ALA A 63 3.77 -32.11 -9.29
N LYS A 64 2.95 -31.62 -8.34
CA LYS A 64 1.48 -31.62 -8.49
C LYS A 64 0.99 -30.66 -9.55
N LEU A 65 1.58 -29.45 -9.64
CA LEU A 65 1.26 -28.47 -10.68
C LEU A 65 1.62 -29.01 -12.09
N THR A 66 2.72 -29.71 -12.19
CA THR A 66 3.16 -30.37 -13.44
C THR A 66 2.15 -31.46 -13.85
N THR A 67 1.70 -32.29 -12.92
CA THR A 67 0.65 -33.29 -13.17
C THR A 67 -0.66 -32.63 -13.63
N LEU A 68 -1.11 -31.56 -12.94
CA LEU A 68 -2.32 -30.83 -13.33
C LEU A 68 -2.20 -30.22 -14.72
N TYR A 69 -1.02 -29.71 -15.06
CA TYR A 69 -0.77 -29.12 -16.38
C TYR A 69 -0.88 -30.21 -17.48
N TYR A 70 -0.29 -31.38 -17.27
CA TYR A 70 -0.40 -32.49 -18.25
C TYR A 70 -1.84 -32.98 -18.38
N ASN A 71 -2.57 -33.11 -17.28
CA ASN A 71 -3.98 -33.48 -17.29
C ASN A 71 -4.83 -32.45 -18.03
N PHE A 72 -4.55 -31.14 -17.84
CA PHE A 72 -5.23 -30.07 -18.55
C PHE A 72 -4.94 -30.08 -20.05
N ILE A 73 -3.70 -30.36 -20.44
CA ILE A 73 -3.32 -30.53 -21.84
C ILE A 73 -4.05 -31.72 -22.44
N GLU A 74 -4.06 -32.86 -21.77
CA GLU A 74 -4.75 -34.06 -22.22
C GLU A 74 -6.25 -33.81 -22.41
N PHE A 75 -6.90 -33.14 -21.43
CA PHE A 75 -8.29 -32.73 -21.55
C PHE A 75 -8.53 -31.79 -22.75
N THR A 76 -7.63 -30.84 -23.04
CA THR A 76 -7.79 -29.97 -24.20
C THR A 76 -7.60 -30.70 -25.53
N TYR A 77 -6.71 -31.67 -25.60
CA TYR A 77 -6.57 -32.51 -26.79
C TYR A 77 -7.83 -33.32 -27.05
N ASP A 78 -8.40 -33.93 -26.03
CA ASP A 78 -9.59 -34.74 -26.13
C ASP A 78 -10.82 -33.87 -26.47
N PHE A 79 -10.92 -32.68 -25.91
CA PHE A 79 -12.06 -31.77 -26.14
C PHE A 79 -12.05 -31.13 -27.53
N PHE A 80 -10.89 -30.74 -28.03
CA PHE A 80 -10.75 -30.07 -29.34
C PHE A 80 -10.42 -31.05 -30.48
N GLY A 81 -10.27 -32.34 -30.22
CA GLY A 81 -9.95 -33.36 -31.23
C GLY A 81 -8.61 -33.12 -31.93
N ILE A 82 -7.67 -32.42 -31.31
CA ILE A 82 -6.38 -32.07 -31.90
C ILE A 82 -5.47 -33.30 -31.82
N SER A 83 -4.99 -33.75 -32.98
CA SER A 83 -4.07 -34.89 -33.03
C SER A 83 -2.78 -34.62 -32.23
N ARG A 84 -2.39 -35.55 -31.37
CA ARG A 84 -1.16 -35.53 -30.53
C ARG A 84 0.15 -35.32 -31.32
N ARG A 85 0.09 -35.28 -32.64
CA ARG A 85 1.24 -35.04 -33.55
C ARG A 85 1.55 -33.59 -33.85
N SER A 86 0.76 -32.62 -33.38
CA SER A 86 1.10 -31.21 -33.61
C SER A 86 2.29 -30.81 -32.75
N SER A 87 3.44 -30.63 -33.40
CA SER A 87 4.75 -30.32 -32.81
C SER A 87 4.83 -28.98 -32.04
N LEU A 88 3.72 -28.24 -31.96
CA LEU A 88 3.65 -26.97 -31.25
C LEU A 88 3.71 -27.12 -29.72
N PHE A 89 3.40 -28.30 -29.18
CA PHE A 89 3.36 -28.56 -27.74
C PHE A 89 4.38 -29.60 -27.26
N THR A 90 5.09 -30.28 -28.20
CA THR A 90 6.11 -31.27 -27.87
C THR A 90 7.51 -30.72 -27.65
N LYS A 91 7.69 -29.38 -27.76
CA LYS A 91 8.92 -28.75 -27.29
C LYS A 91 8.85 -28.77 -25.79
N ASP A 92 9.64 -29.64 -25.16
CA ASP A 92 9.96 -29.76 -23.74
C ASP A 92 9.97 -28.37 -23.03
N LEU A 93 8.80 -27.78 -22.85
CA LEU A 93 8.63 -26.81 -21.80
C LEU A 93 8.77 -27.63 -20.52
N ARG A 94 10.00 -27.77 -20.06
CA ARG A 94 10.29 -28.30 -18.72
C ARG A 94 9.69 -27.28 -17.74
N ILE A 95 8.35 -27.35 -17.59
CA ILE A 95 7.60 -26.51 -16.64
C ILE A 95 8.23 -26.66 -15.27
N GLU A 96 8.70 -27.86 -14.95
CA GLU A 96 9.47 -28.13 -13.75
C GLU A 96 10.72 -27.25 -13.64
N SER A 97 11.51 -27.10 -14.68
CA SER A 97 12.71 -26.28 -14.69
C SER A 97 12.38 -24.77 -14.67
N LEU A 98 11.29 -24.36 -15.33
CA LEU A 98 10.81 -22.97 -15.30
C LEU A 98 10.25 -22.60 -13.91
N LEU A 99 9.50 -23.48 -13.29
CA LEU A 99 8.96 -23.24 -11.94
C LEU A 99 10.09 -23.28 -10.91
N LYS A 100 10.96 -24.29 -10.96
CA LYS A 100 12.10 -24.42 -10.05
C LYS A 100 13.03 -23.21 -10.13
N GLY A 101 13.43 -22.78 -11.33
CA GLY A 101 14.25 -21.59 -11.52
C GLY A 101 13.59 -20.26 -11.08
N ARG A 102 12.25 -20.23 -10.97
CA ARG A 102 11.52 -19.06 -10.41
C ARG A 102 11.51 -19.08 -8.89
N PHE A 103 11.36 -20.25 -8.27
CA PHE A 103 11.45 -20.39 -6.81
C PHE A 103 12.88 -20.10 -6.31
N ASP A 104 13.91 -20.56 -7.03
CA ASP A 104 15.31 -20.26 -6.73
C ASP A 104 15.58 -18.75 -6.78
N LYS A 105 15.07 -18.05 -7.80
CA LYS A 105 15.20 -16.59 -7.90
C LYS A 105 14.49 -15.83 -6.77
N ILE A 106 13.37 -16.34 -6.27
CA ILE A 106 12.71 -15.74 -5.08
C ILE A 106 13.60 -15.93 -3.85
N GLY A 107 14.21 -17.12 -3.70
CA GLY A 107 15.19 -17.39 -2.65
C GLY A 107 16.40 -16.47 -2.75
N GLU A 108 17.01 -16.31 -3.92
CA GLU A 108 18.13 -15.40 -4.17
C GLU A 108 17.76 -13.94 -3.88
N PHE A 109 16.58 -13.48 -4.29
CA PHE A 109 16.11 -12.13 -4.00
C PHE A 109 16.00 -11.87 -2.49
N ILE A 110 15.53 -12.86 -1.72
CA ILE A 110 15.48 -12.79 -0.24
C ILE A 110 16.89 -12.73 0.34
N TYR A 111 17.83 -13.51 -0.19
CA TYR A 111 19.22 -13.54 0.27
C TYR A 111 20.03 -12.30 -0.16
N GLN A 112 19.85 -11.81 -1.37
CA GLN A 112 20.57 -10.63 -1.91
C GLN A 112 20.12 -9.30 -1.32
N SER A 113 19.12 -9.30 -0.44
CA SER A 113 18.61 -8.09 0.23
C SER A 113 19.60 -7.43 1.19
N GLY A 114 20.91 -7.73 1.10
CA GLY A 114 21.98 -7.09 1.88
C GLY A 114 22.06 -5.55 1.72
N SER A 115 21.60 -5.01 0.58
CA SER A 115 21.48 -3.56 0.40
C SER A 115 20.43 -2.94 1.33
N LEU A 116 19.47 -3.71 1.83
CA LEU A 116 18.49 -3.27 2.82
C LEU A 116 19.13 -2.94 4.18
N PHE A 117 20.33 -3.48 4.47
CA PHE A 117 21.02 -3.21 5.72
C PHE A 117 21.30 -1.72 5.93
N SER A 118 21.66 -0.98 4.86
CA SER A 118 21.86 0.47 4.92
C SER A 118 20.59 1.21 5.33
N TYR A 119 19.43 0.79 4.83
CA TYR A 119 18.13 1.39 5.23
C TYR A 119 17.78 1.04 6.68
N PHE A 120 18.10 -0.17 7.13
CA PHE A 120 17.87 -0.59 8.52
C PHE A 120 18.67 0.22 9.54
N VAL A 121 19.83 0.75 9.16
CA VAL A 121 20.65 1.59 10.03
C VAL A 121 20.28 3.08 9.89
N LEU A 122 20.18 3.57 8.65
CA LEU A 122 19.98 5.01 8.40
C LEU A 122 18.57 5.49 8.78
N VAL A 123 17.55 4.70 8.52
CA VAL A 123 16.15 5.12 8.80
C VAL A 123 15.93 5.33 10.30
N PRO A 124 16.29 4.42 11.22
CA PRO A 124 16.19 4.64 12.66
C PRO A 124 16.98 5.86 13.15
N ILE A 125 18.20 6.09 12.62
CA ILE A 125 19.01 7.24 12.99
C ILE A 125 18.30 8.56 12.61
N TYR A 126 17.84 8.69 11.37
CA TYR A 126 17.10 9.89 10.95
C TYR A 126 15.78 10.03 11.70
N LEU A 127 15.08 8.93 11.96
CA LEU A 127 13.86 8.90 12.73
C LEU A 127 14.08 9.43 14.14
N PHE A 128 15.18 9.01 14.80
CA PHE A 128 15.58 9.51 16.10
C PHE A 128 15.80 11.03 16.06
N PHE A 129 16.55 11.52 15.10
CA PHE A 129 16.80 12.96 14.99
C PHE A 129 15.52 13.75 14.73
N PHE A 130 14.62 13.29 13.88
CA PHE A 130 13.32 13.95 13.65
C PHE A 130 12.44 13.99 14.90
N LEU A 131 12.40 12.92 15.66
CA LEU A 131 11.63 12.84 16.91
C LEU A 131 12.26 13.67 18.03
N TYR A 132 13.57 13.58 18.19
CA TYR A 132 14.31 14.29 19.24
C TYR A 132 14.39 15.78 18.98
N TYR A 133 14.76 16.20 17.78
CA TYR A 133 14.90 17.61 17.38
C TYR A 133 13.62 18.24 16.83
N ARG A 134 12.44 17.66 17.07
CA ARG A 134 11.15 18.16 16.54
C ARG A 134 10.87 19.63 16.84
N ARG A 135 11.33 20.16 18.00
CA ARG A 135 11.20 21.59 18.33
C ARG A 135 12.09 22.46 17.47
N PHE A 136 13.29 22.00 17.20
CA PHE A 136 14.25 22.68 16.33
C PHE A 136 13.71 22.77 14.90
N PHE A 137 13.21 21.67 14.33
CA PHE A 137 12.57 21.68 13.00
C PHE A 137 11.36 22.62 12.95
N LYS A 138 10.57 22.69 14.02
CA LYS A 138 9.44 23.62 14.10
C LYS A 138 9.91 25.09 14.10
N VAL A 139 10.98 25.42 14.83
CA VAL A 139 11.56 26.76 14.84
C VAL A 139 12.17 27.10 13.49
N PHE A 140 12.89 26.15 12.86
CA PHE A 140 13.39 26.30 11.49
C PHE A 140 12.28 26.64 10.51
N TYR A 141 11.16 25.91 10.57
CA TYR A 141 10.00 26.16 9.72
C TYR A 141 9.42 27.58 9.93
N TYR A 142 9.38 28.08 11.16
CA TYR A 142 8.96 29.46 11.42
C TYR A 142 9.95 30.50 10.88
N LYS A 143 11.23 30.22 10.89
CA LYS A 143 12.25 31.13 10.33
C LYS A 143 12.19 31.12 8.80
N LEU A 144 11.95 29.96 8.19
CA LEU A 144 11.84 29.80 6.74
C LEU A 144 10.64 30.58 6.17
N PHE A 145 9.51 30.55 6.87
CA PHE A 145 8.28 31.26 6.47
C PHE A 145 8.04 32.50 7.33
N ARG A 146 9.08 33.31 7.51
CA ARG A 146 9.06 34.51 8.39
C ARG A 146 7.92 35.48 8.09
N ASN A 147 7.50 35.59 6.82
CA ASN A 147 6.47 36.48 6.34
C ASN A 147 5.03 35.99 6.63
N LYS A 148 4.87 34.80 7.19
CA LYS A 148 3.55 34.25 7.52
C LYS A 148 3.31 34.26 9.04
N PRO A 149 2.09 34.51 9.50
CA PRO A 149 1.77 34.48 10.93
C PRO A 149 2.03 33.08 11.54
N LYS A 150 2.61 33.06 12.75
CA LYS A 150 2.87 31.77 13.46
C LYS A 150 1.61 30.93 13.66
N ALA A 151 0.45 31.58 13.84
CA ALA A 151 -0.83 30.89 13.96
C ALA A 151 -1.20 30.12 12.68
N PHE A 152 -0.96 30.69 11.51
CA PHE A 152 -1.16 30.07 10.21
C PHE A 152 -0.24 28.87 10.04
N LEU A 153 1.06 29.02 10.30
CA LEU A 153 2.04 27.94 10.20
C LEU A 153 1.71 26.76 11.14
N ASN A 154 1.30 27.07 12.37
CA ASN A 154 0.84 26.05 13.32
C ASN A 154 -0.40 25.29 12.80
N ARG A 155 -1.32 25.96 12.12
CA ARG A 155 -2.50 25.34 11.51
C ARG A 155 -2.09 24.38 10.39
N MET A 156 -1.15 24.80 9.53
CA MET A 156 -0.62 23.95 8.45
C MET A 156 0.06 22.70 9.02
N ILE A 157 0.98 22.86 9.97
CA ILE A 157 1.68 21.75 10.62
C ILE A 157 0.67 20.76 11.21
N ARG A 158 -0.35 21.26 11.93
CA ARG A 158 -1.41 20.40 12.51
C ARG A 158 -2.23 19.70 11.42
N LYS A 159 -2.49 20.37 10.29
CA LYS A 159 -3.24 19.78 9.18
C LYS A 159 -2.45 18.62 8.52
N VAL A 160 -1.17 18.84 8.23
CA VAL A 160 -0.27 17.80 7.72
C VAL A 160 -0.21 16.63 8.70
N TYR A 161 0.08 16.91 9.96
CA TYR A 161 0.14 15.89 11.01
C TYR A 161 -1.15 15.06 11.09
N ARG A 162 -2.31 15.69 11.10
CA ARG A 162 -3.62 15.02 11.18
C ARG A 162 -3.87 14.12 9.97
N ILE A 163 -3.53 14.58 8.75
CA ILE A 163 -3.71 13.79 7.53
C ILE A 163 -2.81 12.56 7.55
N GLN A 164 -1.55 12.72 7.91
CA GLN A 164 -0.61 11.61 8.03
C GLN A 164 -1.06 10.56 9.06
N GLN A 165 -1.51 11.01 10.22
CA GLN A 165 -2.03 10.13 11.28
C GLN A 165 -3.29 9.39 10.83
N ASN A 166 -4.24 10.09 10.22
CA ASN A 166 -5.49 9.50 9.75
C ASN A 166 -5.23 8.47 8.64
N TYR A 167 -4.28 8.75 7.74
CA TYR A 167 -3.89 7.82 6.69
C TYR A 167 -3.30 6.54 7.27
N LEU A 168 -2.32 6.66 8.18
CA LEU A 168 -1.69 5.50 8.80
C LEU A 168 -2.69 4.64 9.56
N LEU A 169 -3.47 5.28 10.46
CA LEU A 169 -4.47 4.55 11.25
C LEU A 169 -5.54 3.92 10.37
N GLY A 170 -5.91 4.60 9.27
CA GLY A 170 -6.80 4.06 8.26
C GLY A 170 -6.21 2.80 7.61
N LEU A 171 -4.98 2.88 7.16
CA LEU A 171 -4.25 1.78 6.51
C LEU A 171 -4.13 0.56 7.43
N ILE A 172 -3.71 0.76 8.69
CA ILE A 172 -3.63 -0.33 9.68
C ILE A 172 -5.00 -0.99 9.88
N LYS A 173 -6.07 -0.20 9.99
CA LYS A 173 -7.43 -0.75 10.14
C LYS A 173 -7.85 -1.56 8.91
N VAL A 174 -7.56 -1.08 7.70
CA VAL A 174 -7.85 -1.81 6.45
C VAL A 174 -7.09 -3.13 6.43
N ILE A 175 -5.78 -3.12 6.73
CA ILE A 175 -4.95 -4.33 6.77
C ILE A 175 -5.53 -5.36 7.76
N ILE A 176 -5.94 -4.93 8.94
CA ILE A 176 -6.52 -5.84 9.94
C ILE A 176 -7.84 -6.42 9.43
N ILE A 177 -8.74 -5.60 8.93
CA ILE A 177 -10.07 -6.06 8.48
C ILE A 177 -9.94 -6.99 7.28
N VAL A 178 -9.17 -6.59 6.25
CA VAL A 178 -8.96 -7.40 5.05
C VAL A 178 -8.19 -8.68 5.39
N GLY A 179 -7.19 -8.60 6.26
CA GLY A 179 -6.45 -9.76 6.73
C GLY A 179 -7.35 -10.78 7.44
N CYS A 180 -8.23 -10.31 8.32
CA CYS A 180 -9.21 -11.19 8.97
C CYS A 180 -10.20 -11.80 7.96
N LEU A 181 -10.74 -11.00 7.04
CA LEU A 181 -11.69 -11.50 6.03
C LEU A 181 -11.04 -12.55 5.11
N ASN A 182 -9.84 -12.27 4.59
CA ASN A 182 -9.09 -13.23 3.78
C ASN A 182 -8.78 -14.51 4.57
N SER A 183 -8.36 -14.38 5.84
CA SER A 183 -8.07 -15.52 6.69
C SER A 183 -9.31 -16.39 6.93
N ILE A 184 -10.45 -15.78 7.20
CA ILE A 184 -11.73 -16.49 7.36
C ILE A 184 -12.11 -17.18 6.05
N GLY A 185 -11.99 -16.51 4.91
CA GLY A 185 -12.28 -17.10 3.59
C GLY A 185 -11.41 -18.34 3.32
N LEU A 186 -10.10 -18.26 3.59
CA LEU A 186 -9.18 -19.40 3.43
C LEU A 186 -9.47 -20.53 4.43
N LEU A 187 -9.87 -20.19 5.65
CA LEU A 187 -10.25 -21.16 6.67
C LEU A 187 -11.51 -21.94 6.26
N LEU A 188 -12.52 -21.27 5.71
CA LEU A 188 -13.73 -21.90 5.19
C LEU A 188 -13.45 -22.86 4.03
N LEU A 189 -12.44 -22.56 3.20
CA LEU A 189 -11.98 -23.46 2.15
C LEU A 189 -11.03 -24.56 2.68
N GLY A 190 -10.68 -24.55 3.96
CA GLY A 190 -9.77 -25.51 4.56
C GLY A 190 -8.34 -25.43 4.00
N ILE A 191 -7.88 -24.23 3.57
CA ILE A 191 -6.52 -24.02 3.06
C ILE A 191 -5.56 -23.91 4.23
N GLY A 192 -4.41 -24.57 4.14
CA GLY A 192 -3.37 -24.54 5.17
C GLY A 192 -2.84 -23.13 5.43
N ASN A 193 -2.50 -22.85 6.70
CA ASN A 193 -1.96 -21.55 7.14
C ASN A 193 -2.82 -20.32 6.76
N PRO A 194 -4.15 -20.33 6.98
CA PRO A 194 -5.07 -19.30 6.50
C PRO A 194 -4.75 -17.90 7.05
N PHE A 195 -4.36 -17.79 8.32
CA PHE A 195 -3.98 -16.52 8.93
C PHE A 195 -2.72 -15.92 8.31
N PHE A 196 -1.72 -16.75 8.00
CA PHE A 196 -0.52 -16.26 7.34
C PHE A 196 -0.85 -15.68 5.96
N PHE A 197 -1.52 -16.43 5.09
CA PHE A 197 -1.83 -15.96 3.73
C PHE A 197 -2.81 -14.80 3.71
N GLY A 198 -3.81 -14.80 4.60
CA GLY A 198 -4.77 -13.72 4.71
C GLY A 198 -4.13 -12.39 5.11
N PHE A 199 -3.29 -12.41 6.15
CA PHE A 199 -2.56 -11.20 6.59
C PHE A 199 -1.41 -10.83 5.66
N PHE A 200 -0.73 -11.79 5.04
CA PHE A 200 0.29 -11.54 4.03
C PHE A 200 -0.31 -10.80 2.83
N ALA A 201 -1.44 -11.26 2.31
CA ALA A 201 -2.14 -10.58 1.22
C ALA A 201 -2.59 -9.17 1.63
N ALA A 202 -3.14 -9.02 2.83
CA ALA A 202 -3.55 -7.71 3.34
C ALA A 202 -2.35 -6.76 3.53
N PHE A 203 -1.18 -7.27 3.92
CA PHE A 203 0.04 -6.49 4.01
C PHE A 203 0.54 -6.04 2.62
N LEU A 204 0.40 -6.91 1.61
CA LEU A 204 0.74 -6.57 0.23
C LEU A 204 -0.16 -5.48 -0.37
N LEU A 205 -1.33 -5.15 0.22
CA LEU A 205 -2.15 -4.00 -0.19
C LEU A 205 -1.41 -2.65 -0.07
N LEU A 206 -0.31 -2.60 0.71
CA LEU A 206 0.59 -1.45 0.73
C LEU A 206 1.17 -1.14 -0.66
N ILE A 207 1.24 -2.15 -1.54
CA ILE A 207 1.75 -2.04 -2.91
C ILE A 207 0.54 -2.08 -3.85
N PRO A 208 0.13 -0.94 -4.46
CA PRO A 208 -1.04 -0.89 -5.32
C PRO A 208 -0.98 -1.93 -6.46
N TYR A 209 -2.10 -2.57 -6.74
CA TYR A 209 -2.30 -3.58 -7.78
C TYR A 209 -1.54 -4.91 -7.57
N ILE A 210 -0.27 -4.85 -7.15
CA ILE A 210 0.58 -6.04 -6.96
C ILE A 210 0.07 -6.89 -5.79
N GLY A 211 -0.37 -6.23 -4.71
CA GLY A 211 -0.80 -6.91 -3.50
C GLY A 211 -1.94 -7.90 -3.70
N ILE A 212 -2.91 -7.54 -4.53
CA ILE A 212 -4.07 -8.38 -4.81
C ILE A 212 -3.65 -9.61 -5.62
N ILE A 213 -2.88 -9.38 -6.68
CA ILE A 213 -2.48 -10.44 -7.61
C ILE A 213 -1.60 -11.47 -6.88
N ILE A 214 -0.53 -11.03 -6.24
CA ILE A 214 0.38 -11.93 -5.52
C ILE A 214 -0.32 -12.53 -4.29
N GLY A 215 -1.10 -11.72 -3.57
CA GLY A 215 -1.79 -12.13 -2.36
C GLY A 215 -2.82 -13.24 -2.58
N SER A 216 -3.52 -13.26 -3.73
CA SER A 216 -4.46 -14.31 -4.09
C SER A 216 -3.81 -15.49 -4.81
N LEU A 217 -2.78 -15.24 -5.63
CA LEU A 217 -2.16 -16.25 -6.46
C LEU A 217 -1.42 -17.32 -5.62
N ILE A 218 -0.68 -16.88 -4.58
CA ILE A 218 0.06 -17.82 -3.73
C ILE A 218 -0.87 -18.84 -3.05
N PRO A 219 -1.91 -18.44 -2.30
CA PRO A 219 -2.82 -19.40 -1.69
C PRO A 219 -3.65 -20.20 -2.71
N ALA A 220 -3.92 -19.66 -3.91
CA ALA A 220 -4.57 -20.41 -4.99
C ALA A 220 -3.66 -21.52 -5.53
N ILE A 221 -2.37 -21.25 -5.73
CA ILE A 221 -1.39 -22.27 -6.12
C ILE A 221 -1.28 -23.37 -5.04
N ILE A 222 -1.26 -22.98 -3.78
CA ILE A 222 -1.22 -23.93 -2.67
C ILE A 222 -2.51 -24.76 -2.61
N ALA A 223 -3.67 -24.16 -2.87
CA ALA A 223 -4.93 -24.88 -2.98
C ALA A 223 -4.87 -25.92 -4.09
N LEU A 224 -4.37 -25.57 -5.29
CA LEU A 224 -4.16 -26.53 -6.39
C LEU A 224 -3.22 -27.67 -6.01
N ALA A 225 -2.19 -27.39 -5.24
CA ALA A 225 -1.19 -28.37 -4.85
C ALA A 225 -1.62 -29.27 -3.68
N THR A 226 -2.52 -28.80 -2.79
CA THR A 226 -2.86 -29.50 -1.55
C THR A 226 -4.27 -30.10 -1.53
N LYS A 227 -5.15 -29.64 -2.42
CA LYS A 227 -6.55 -30.11 -2.51
C LYS A 227 -6.75 -31.02 -3.71
N ASP A 228 -7.77 -31.87 -3.64
CA ASP A 228 -8.07 -32.85 -4.70
C ASP A 228 -8.82 -32.25 -5.89
N SER A 229 -9.34 -31.02 -5.75
CA SER A 229 -10.10 -30.37 -6.80
C SER A 229 -9.60 -28.94 -7.08
N ALA A 230 -9.50 -28.58 -8.36
CA ALA A 230 -9.16 -27.23 -8.81
C ALA A 230 -10.20 -26.18 -8.38
N TRP A 231 -11.41 -26.59 -8.01
CA TRP A 231 -12.46 -25.68 -7.51
C TRP A 231 -12.05 -24.94 -6.24
N TYR A 232 -11.18 -25.50 -5.41
CA TYR A 232 -10.66 -24.81 -4.23
C TYR A 232 -9.82 -23.60 -4.61
N ALA A 233 -8.96 -23.70 -5.63
CA ALA A 233 -8.18 -22.57 -6.12
C ALA A 233 -9.06 -21.48 -6.75
N PHE A 234 -10.08 -21.88 -7.50
CA PHE A 234 -11.07 -20.95 -8.02
C PHE A 234 -11.81 -20.26 -6.88
N GLY A 235 -12.20 -21.00 -5.83
CA GLY A 235 -12.80 -20.46 -4.62
C GLY A 235 -11.92 -19.44 -3.92
N VAL A 236 -10.61 -19.69 -3.84
CA VAL A 236 -9.63 -18.71 -3.29
C VAL A 236 -9.67 -17.40 -4.10
N ILE A 237 -9.55 -17.50 -5.43
CA ILE A 237 -9.56 -16.31 -6.31
C ILE A 237 -10.89 -15.55 -6.19
N ALA A 238 -12.02 -16.27 -6.14
CA ALA A 238 -13.34 -15.68 -6.01
C ALA A 238 -13.51 -14.93 -4.66
N ILE A 239 -13.09 -15.57 -3.55
CA ILE A 239 -13.14 -14.96 -2.21
C ILE A 239 -12.26 -13.71 -2.15
N PHE A 240 -11.01 -13.79 -2.62
CA PHE A 240 -10.11 -12.64 -2.62
C PHE A 240 -10.62 -11.52 -3.51
N GLY A 241 -11.16 -11.83 -4.69
CA GLY A 241 -11.79 -10.87 -5.58
C GLY A 241 -13.00 -10.18 -4.94
N PHE A 242 -13.85 -10.95 -4.25
CA PHE A 242 -14.98 -10.39 -3.52
C PHE A 242 -14.54 -9.50 -2.35
N ILE A 243 -13.57 -9.93 -1.55
CA ILE A 243 -13.03 -9.13 -0.45
C ILE A 243 -12.38 -7.86 -0.98
N GLN A 244 -11.69 -7.94 -2.12
CA GLN A 244 -11.10 -6.78 -2.78
C GLN A 244 -12.17 -5.80 -3.28
N PHE A 245 -13.27 -6.32 -3.82
CA PHE A 245 -14.42 -5.49 -4.18
C PHE A 245 -14.98 -4.77 -2.96
N LEU A 246 -15.13 -5.46 -1.82
CA LEU A 246 -15.59 -4.86 -0.56
C LEU A 246 -14.56 -3.82 -0.05
N GLU A 247 -13.28 -4.13 -0.14
CA GLU A 247 -12.20 -3.23 0.29
C GLU A 247 -12.25 -1.91 -0.49
N GLY A 248 -12.23 -1.97 -1.81
CA GLY A 248 -12.16 -0.78 -2.67
C GLY A 248 -13.43 0.08 -2.62
N ASN A 249 -14.61 -0.55 -2.53
CA ASN A 249 -15.88 0.18 -2.62
C ASN A 249 -16.51 0.55 -1.27
N PHE A 250 -16.21 -0.19 -0.19
CA PHE A 250 -16.84 0.02 1.11
C PHE A 250 -15.87 0.26 2.25
N ILE A 251 -14.84 -0.60 2.41
CA ILE A 251 -13.98 -0.58 3.59
C ILE A 251 -13.05 0.63 3.53
N THR A 252 -12.29 0.78 2.46
CA THR A 252 -11.33 1.89 2.30
C THR A 252 -12.03 3.25 2.27
N PRO A 253 -13.11 3.51 1.50
CA PRO A 253 -13.80 4.80 1.56
C PRO A 253 -14.36 5.13 2.94
N LYS A 254 -14.89 4.15 3.67
CA LYS A 254 -15.47 4.36 5.00
C LYS A 254 -14.40 4.63 6.08
N ILE A 255 -13.24 3.98 5.98
CA ILE A 255 -12.17 4.07 6.98
C ILE A 255 -11.27 5.27 6.71
N THR A 256 -10.80 5.42 5.48
CA THR A 256 -9.86 6.47 5.09
C THR A 256 -10.58 7.80 4.84
N GLY A 257 -11.83 7.72 4.39
CA GLY A 257 -12.72 8.84 4.13
C GLY A 257 -12.15 9.81 3.10
N SER A 258 -12.89 10.84 2.75
CA SER A 258 -12.49 11.94 1.86
C SER A 258 -11.45 12.90 2.48
N LYS A 259 -10.67 12.44 3.45
CA LYS A 259 -9.74 13.30 4.22
C LYS A 259 -8.48 13.65 3.44
N VAL A 260 -8.16 12.88 2.40
CA VAL A 260 -7.10 13.17 1.45
C VAL A 260 -7.78 13.32 0.08
N SER A 261 -8.30 14.50 -0.22
CA SER A 261 -8.95 14.81 -1.49
C SER A 261 -7.92 14.95 -2.61
N ILE A 262 -7.33 13.83 -3.01
CA ILE A 262 -6.44 13.70 -4.16
C ILE A 262 -7.22 12.96 -5.24
N ASN A 263 -7.23 13.50 -6.47
CA ASN A 263 -7.87 12.81 -7.58
C ASN A 263 -7.09 11.57 -8.03
N ALA A 264 -7.76 10.65 -8.71
CA ALA A 264 -7.18 9.37 -9.13
C ALA A 264 -5.97 9.53 -10.06
N PHE A 265 -5.98 10.53 -10.96
CA PHE A 265 -4.86 10.80 -11.86
C PHE A 265 -3.58 11.13 -11.08
N ILE A 266 -3.67 12.06 -10.14
CA ILE A 266 -2.53 12.47 -9.30
C ILE A 266 -2.10 11.33 -8.37
N ALA A 267 -3.02 10.51 -7.88
CA ALA A 267 -2.68 9.33 -7.07
C ALA A 267 -1.84 8.33 -7.88
N ILE A 268 -2.27 7.98 -9.10
CA ILE A 268 -1.53 7.07 -9.98
C ILE A 268 -0.17 7.67 -10.35
N LEU A 269 -0.14 8.95 -10.76
CA LEU A 269 1.10 9.64 -11.09
C LEU A 269 2.07 9.63 -9.91
N SER A 270 1.57 9.85 -8.70
CA SER A 270 2.38 9.80 -7.48
C SER A 270 2.98 8.42 -7.25
N PHE A 271 2.21 7.35 -7.41
CA PHE A 271 2.73 5.99 -7.31
C PHE A 271 3.85 5.73 -8.32
N ILE A 272 3.69 6.16 -9.57
CA ILE A 272 4.71 6.00 -10.61
C ILE A 272 5.98 6.78 -10.24
N VAL A 273 5.86 8.07 -9.95
CA VAL A 273 7.01 8.95 -9.65
C VAL A 273 7.77 8.46 -8.42
N PHE A 274 7.06 8.19 -7.32
CA PHE A 274 7.72 7.75 -6.08
C PHE A 274 8.25 6.31 -6.17
N SER A 275 7.63 5.47 -7.01
CA SER A 275 8.16 4.15 -7.35
C SER A 275 9.50 4.24 -8.08
N MET A 276 9.63 5.14 -9.04
CA MET A 276 10.88 5.36 -9.78
C MET A 276 11.98 5.93 -8.88
N LEU A 277 11.64 6.75 -7.88
CA LEU A 277 12.60 7.36 -6.98
C LEU A 277 13.09 6.41 -5.88
N TRP A 278 12.21 5.62 -5.28
CA TRP A 278 12.51 4.82 -4.07
C TRP A 278 11.92 3.41 -4.10
N GLY A 279 11.54 2.90 -5.27
CA GLY A 279 10.97 1.55 -5.41
C GLY A 279 9.69 1.36 -4.59
N ILE A 280 9.55 0.19 -4.00
CA ILE A 280 8.38 -0.18 -3.17
C ILE A 280 8.21 0.78 -1.97
N ALA A 281 9.29 1.19 -1.31
CA ALA A 281 9.22 2.14 -0.22
C ALA A 281 8.62 3.49 -0.65
N GLY A 282 8.95 3.93 -1.88
CA GLY A 282 8.36 5.13 -2.48
C GLY A 282 6.85 4.99 -2.71
N MET A 283 6.38 3.84 -3.19
CA MET A 283 4.95 3.59 -3.39
C MET A 283 4.17 3.71 -2.06
N ILE A 284 4.68 3.15 -0.98
CA ILE A 284 4.02 3.17 0.34
C ILE A 284 3.83 4.62 0.84
N VAL A 285 4.80 5.48 0.62
CA VAL A 285 4.76 6.87 1.09
C VAL A 285 4.23 7.87 0.04
N ALA A 286 3.90 7.41 -1.16
CA ALA A 286 3.46 8.27 -2.27
C ALA A 286 2.26 9.14 -1.88
N LEU A 287 1.16 8.54 -1.44
CA LEU A 287 -0.05 9.28 -1.05
C LEU A 287 0.18 10.22 0.14
N PRO A 288 0.84 9.83 1.24
CA PRO A 288 1.22 10.74 2.31
C PRO A 288 1.99 11.96 1.85
N ILE A 289 3.02 11.77 1.00
CA ILE A 289 3.82 12.89 0.47
C ILE A 289 2.95 13.79 -0.38
N THR A 290 2.21 13.23 -1.32
CA THR A 290 1.33 13.98 -2.24
C THR A 290 0.28 14.76 -1.49
N ALA A 291 -0.33 14.18 -0.43
CA ALA A 291 -1.26 14.87 0.45
C ALA A 291 -0.61 16.06 1.17
N THR A 292 0.64 15.90 1.60
CA THR A 292 1.40 17.00 2.24
C THR A 292 1.69 18.09 1.24
N LEU A 293 2.14 17.76 0.02
CA LEU A 293 2.37 18.72 -1.06
C LEU A 293 1.09 19.47 -1.40
N LYS A 294 -0.04 18.77 -1.54
CA LYS A 294 -1.33 19.41 -1.77
C LYS A 294 -1.69 20.43 -0.69
N ILE A 295 -1.50 20.11 0.59
CA ILE A 295 -1.75 21.05 1.67
C ILE A 295 -0.87 22.31 1.52
N ILE A 296 0.40 22.13 1.16
CA ILE A 296 1.32 23.26 0.97
C ILE A 296 0.84 24.11 -0.20
N PHE A 297 0.51 23.50 -1.34
CA PHE A 297 0.05 24.22 -2.53
C PHE A 297 -1.30 24.93 -2.30
N ASP A 298 -2.28 24.28 -1.67
CA ASP A 298 -3.57 24.89 -1.34
C ASP A 298 -3.44 26.16 -0.44
N ASN A 299 -2.36 26.23 0.36
CA ASN A 299 -2.15 27.32 1.31
C ASN A 299 -1.08 28.34 0.85
N THR A 300 -0.50 28.18 -0.34
CA THR A 300 0.49 29.09 -0.90
C THR A 300 -0.12 29.75 -2.15
N PRO A 301 -0.34 31.09 -2.14
CA PRO A 301 -1.06 31.75 -3.23
C PRO A 301 -0.50 31.46 -4.62
N GLU A 302 0.82 31.42 -4.74
CA GLU A 302 1.54 31.18 -5.99
C GLU A 302 1.33 29.76 -6.56
N TYR A 303 0.98 28.80 -5.71
CA TYR A 303 0.84 27.38 -6.06
C TYR A 303 -0.60 26.85 -5.96
N GLN A 304 -1.60 27.70 -5.71
CA GLN A 304 -3.01 27.27 -5.55
C GLN A 304 -3.56 26.54 -6.78
N ALA A 305 -3.10 26.90 -7.99
CA ALA A 305 -3.50 26.20 -9.22
C ALA A 305 -3.08 24.72 -9.21
N TYR A 306 -1.88 24.42 -8.71
CA TYR A 306 -1.42 23.03 -8.56
C TYR A 306 -2.19 22.29 -7.46
N GLY A 307 -2.49 22.96 -6.34
CA GLY A 307 -3.35 22.40 -5.29
C GLY A 307 -4.74 22.03 -5.80
N PHE A 308 -5.32 22.90 -6.64
CA PHE A 308 -6.60 22.64 -7.31
C PHE A 308 -6.51 21.46 -8.28
N LEU A 309 -5.46 21.38 -9.12
CA LEU A 309 -5.23 20.26 -10.04
C LEU A 309 -5.11 18.91 -9.31
N MET A 310 -4.55 18.91 -8.11
CA MET A 310 -4.40 17.71 -7.29
C MET A 310 -5.70 17.29 -6.59
N GLY A 311 -6.69 18.18 -6.50
CA GLY A 311 -7.96 17.95 -5.82
C GLY A 311 -8.93 17.10 -6.64
N GLU A 312 -9.95 16.56 -5.97
CA GLU A 312 -11.07 15.95 -6.66
C GLU A 312 -11.83 17.02 -7.46
N PRO A 313 -12.21 16.73 -8.72
CA PRO A 313 -13.07 17.62 -9.49
C PRO A 313 -14.46 17.63 -8.84
N ILE A 314 -14.67 18.62 -7.93
CA ILE A 314 -15.98 18.78 -7.30
C ILE A 314 -16.85 19.55 -8.30
N ASP A 315 -17.91 18.91 -8.78
CA ASP A 315 -18.91 19.51 -9.68
C ASP A 315 -19.42 20.88 -9.23
N LYS A 316 -19.41 21.14 -7.92
CA LYS A 316 -19.75 22.44 -7.35
C LYS A 316 -18.90 23.58 -7.90
N HIS A 317 -17.62 23.36 -8.23
CA HIS A 317 -16.76 24.41 -8.79
C HIS A 317 -17.01 24.65 -10.28
N LEU A 318 -17.33 23.60 -11.02
CA LEU A 318 -17.70 23.71 -12.44
C LEU A 318 -19.07 24.37 -12.59
N HIS A 319 -20.07 23.97 -11.82
CA HIS A 319 -21.40 24.55 -11.85
C HIS A 319 -21.49 25.94 -11.21
N SER A 320 -20.66 26.27 -10.19
CA SER A 320 -20.68 27.61 -9.61
C SER A 320 -20.10 28.66 -10.55
N SER A 321 -19.06 28.34 -11.34
CA SER A 321 -18.49 29.25 -12.32
C SER A 321 -19.46 29.53 -13.48
N VAL A 322 -20.14 28.49 -13.98
CA VAL A 322 -21.16 28.64 -15.04
C VAL A 322 -22.39 29.38 -14.51
N ARG A 323 -22.87 29.04 -13.32
CA ARG A 323 -24.01 29.68 -12.67
C ARG A 323 -23.74 31.14 -12.33
N ASN A 324 -22.51 31.48 -11.90
CA ASN A 324 -22.11 32.86 -11.62
C ASN A 324 -21.89 33.66 -12.90
N ARG A 325 -21.37 33.06 -13.97
CA ARG A 325 -21.31 33.69 -15.31
C ARG A 325 -22.70 33.93 -15.86
N LEU A 326 -23.62 32.99 -15.76
CA LEU A 326 -25.00 33.18 -16.18
C LEU A 326 -25.74 34.24 -15.35
N LYS A 327 -25.50 34.33 -14.04
CA LYS A 327 -26.04 35.41 -13.19
C LYS A 327 -25.45 36.76 -13.56
N ALA A 328 -24.13 36.85 -13.79
CA ALA A 328 -23.49 38.09 -14.25
C ALA A 328 -24.03 38.52 -15.62
N TRP A 329 -24.18 37.59 -16.56
CA TRP A 329 -24.77 37.85 -17.88
C TRP A 329 -26.21 38.34 -17.82
N ARG A 330 -27.04 37.73 -16.96
CA ARG A 330 -28.42 38.19 -16.72
C ARG A 330 -28.48 39.56 -16.07
N LYS A 331 -27.51 39.91 -15.22
CA LYS A 331 -27.42 41.23 -14.58
C LYS A 331 -27.02 42.33 -15.60
N ILE A 332 -26.07 42.03 -16.49
CA ILE A 332 -25.63 42.91 -17.58
C ILE A 332 -26.77 43.13 -18.58
N ARG A 333 -27.54 42.09 -18.91
CA ARG A 333 -28.67 42.19 -19.84
C ARG A 333 -29.85 43.00 -19.27
N LYS A 334 -30.01 43.07 -17.92
CA LYS A 334 -31.00 43.90 -17.26
C LYS A 334 -30.57 45.37 -17.08
N MET A 335 -29.28 45.67 -17.29
CA MET A 335 -28.71 47.00 -17.16
C MET A 335 -28.56 47.75 -18.51
N LYS A 336 -28.96 47.17 -19.65
CA LYS A 336 -29.10 47.89 -20.92
C LYS A 336 -30.55 48.32 -21.05
N PRO A 337 -30.91 49.61 -20.82
CA PRO A 337 -32.16 50.16 -21.29
C PRO A 337 -32.14 50.24 -22.80
N LEU A 338 -33.26 50.03 -23.44
CA LEU A 338 -33.55 50.27 -24.83
C LEU A 338 -33.31 51.73 -25.19
#